data_e1d65980dacac4c51c6f82e115af1fd1
#
_entry.id   e1d65980dacac4c51c6f82e115af1fd1
#
_cell.length_a   1.000
_cell.length_b   1.000
_cell.length_c   1.000
_cell.angle_alpha   90.00
_cell.angle_beta   90.00
_cell.angle_gamma   90.00
#
_symmetry.space_group_name_H-M   'P 1'
#
loop_
_entity.id
_entity.type
_entity.pdbx_description
1 polymer ?
#
loop_
_entity_poly.entity_id
_entity_poly.type
_entity_poly.pdbx_seq_one_letter_code
_entity_poly.pdbx_strand_id
1 'polypeptide(L)'
;VGTGQDPAVAVTGVPAAGGGPGEPRWDDPRWLVAERATEAIRRRYPAEVLAVAVHGPLAHGDDDGGGDGEVGLLVATYRPGGGPLPATRRVDGVLVDLTVTGADDYLRQARTVTALWPLTADRYVTTRPLYDPSGWLPTLRDAHLAQLARSRPAEFTTAARQAWYRGCAAHARAARLAEWYETDQALLMLGEARLVAATVTGLLTRTYFRDPGDAVRRTGLAGADMTEVGAVLAGQAEELAARGRPVDGTVEDLLDS
;
A
#
# COMPACT_ATOMS: atom_id res chain seq x y z
N VAL A 1 -0.44 51.64 -13.74
CA VAL A 1 0.53 50.58 -14.04
C VAL A 1 0.83 49.90 -12.70
N GLY A 2 0.06 48.90 -12.37
CA GLY A 2 0.22 48.08 -11.14
C GLY A 2 0.61 46.69 -11.56
N THR A 3 1.84 46.32 -11.27
CA THR A 3 2.38 44.99 -11.45
C THR A 3 1.81 44.07 -10.35
N GLY A 4 0.83 43.23 -10.71
CA GLY A 4 0.37 42.15 -9.88
C GLY A 4 1.44 41.10 -9.77
N GLN A 5 2.02 40.94 -8.58
CA GLN A 5 2.78 39.78 -8.21
C GLN A 5 1.81 38.65 -7.90
N ASP A 6 1.83 37.61 -8.74
CA ASP A 6 1.23 36.32 -8.42
C ASP A 6 1.87 35.77 -7.12
N PRO A 7 1.08 35.40 -6.11
CA PRO A 7 1.64 34.71 -4.97
C PRO A 7 2.06 33.30 -5.43
N ALA A 8 3.35 33.07 -5.47
CA ALA A 8 3.92 31.74 -5.60
C ALA A 8 3.22 30.81 -4.60
N VAL A 9 2.42 29.87 -5.10
CA VAL A 9 1.86 28.78 -4.33
C VAL A 9 3.07 27.99 -3.82
N ALA A 10 3.42 28.22 -2.57
CA ALA A 10 4.34 27.39 -1.87
C ALA A 10 3.82 25.96 -1.96
N VAL A 11 4.55 25.10 -2.64
CA VAL A 11 4.39 23.66 -2.56
C VAL A 11 4.72 23.31 -1.10
N THR A 12 3.73 23.49 -0.24
CA THR A 12 3.78 23.02 1.14
C THR A 12 3.90 21.50 1.07
N GLY A 13 4.99 21.04 1.61
CA GLY A 13 5.56 19.73 1.56
C GLY A 13 4.56 18.59 1.51
N VAL A 14 4.94 17.55 0.79
CA VAL A 14 4.50 16.18 1.06
C VAL A 14 4.46 16.07 2.59
N PRO A 15 3.29 15.91 3.23
CA PRO A 15 3.26 15.75 4.67
C PRO A 15 4.19 14.58 4.96
N ALA A 16 5.17 14.82 5.83
CA ALA A 16 6.08 13.76 6.24
C ALA A 16 5.20 12.60 6.70
N ALA A 17 5.19 11.54 5.91
CA ALA A 17 4.59 10.27 6.30
C ALA A 17 5.09 10.03 7.72
N GLY A 18 4.20 9.86 8.67
CA GLY A 18 4.53 9.78 10.07
C GLY A 18 5.69 8.81 10.28
N GLY A 19 6.81 9.31 10.79
CA GLY A 19 8.07 8.62 10.95
C GLY A 19 8.66 8.18 9.61
N GLY A 20 9.68 8.89 9.09
CA GLY A 20 10.54 8.35 8.04
C GLY A 20 10.98 6.93 8.41
N PRO A 21 11.43 6.10 7.46
CA PRO A 21 11.90 4.77 7.78
C PRO A 21 12.93 4.90 8.90
N GLY A 22 12.64 4.28 10.05
CA GLY A 22 13.58 4.18 11.15
C GLY A 22 14.88 3.58 10.60
N GLU A 23 16.01 3.85 11.22
CA GLU A 23 17.21 3.10 10.87
C GLU A 23 16.95 1.63 11.19
N PRO A 24 17.23 0.70 10.23
CA PRO A 24 17.05 -0.72 10.49
C PRO A 24 17.88 -1.14 11.71
N ARG A 25 17.31 -1.98 12.53
CA ARG A 25 18.04 -2.64 13.62
C ARG A 25 18.86 -3.78 13.01
N TRP A 26 20.09 -3.46 12.63
CA TRP A 26 20.99 -4.43 11.98
C TRP A 26 21.41 -5.59 12.89
N ASP A 27 21.19 -5.47 14.21
CA ASP A 27 21.40 -6.52 15.23
C ASP A 27 20.23 -7.51 15.31
N ASP A 28 19.14 -7.27 14.61
CA ASP A 28 17.99 -8.18 14.57
C ASP A 28 18.37 -9.49 13.84
N PRO A 29 18.19 -10.67 14.48
CA PRO A 29 18.56 -11.93 13.88
C PRO A 29 17.82 -12.28 12.58
N ARG A 30 16.67 -11.64 12.32
CA ARG A 30 15.92 -11.81 11.09
C ARG A 30 16.70 -11.37 9.84
N TRP A 31 17.65 -10.43 9.98
CA TRP A 31 18.55 -10.06 8.88
C TRP A 31 19.39 -11.24 8.40
N LEU A 32 19.90 -12.06 9.31
CA LEU A 32 20.67 -13.24 8.94
C LEU A 32 19.82 -14.24 8.16
N VAL A 33 18.55 -14.40 8.52
CA VAL A 33 17.60 -15.25 7.78
C VAL A 33 17.35 -14.69 6.39
N ALA A 34 17.15 -13.38 6.26
CA ALA A 34 16.98 -12.70 4.98
C ALA A 34 18.19 -12.86 4.06
N GLU A 35 19.41 -12.72 4.60
CA GLU A 35 20.66 -12.91 3.85
C GLU A 35 20.82 -14.37 3.37
N ARG A 36 20.56 -15.36 4.22
CA ARG A 36 20.61 -16.79 3.86
C ARG A 36 19.61 -17.14 2.77
N ALA A 37 18.36 -16.63 2.89
CA ALA A 37 17.33 -16.81 1.87
C ALA A 37 17.77 -16.18 0.54
N THR A 38 18.33 -14.98 0.59
CA THR A 38 18.84 -14.26 -0.59
C THR A 38 19.94 -15.05 -1.27
N GLU A 39 20.91 -15.56 -0.51
CA GLU A 39 21.99 -16.36 -1.08
C GLU A 39 21.49 -17.66 -1.71
N ALA A 40 20.55 -18.35 -1.08
CA ALA A 40 19.92 -19.56 -1.63
C ALA A 40 19.20 -19.28 -2.95
N ILE A 41 18.46 -18.16 -3.02
CA ILE A 41 17.76 -17.69 -4.23
C ILE A 41 18.77 -17.41 -5.35
N ARG A 42 19.82 -16.63 -5.06
CA ARG A 42 20.85 -16.28 -6.04
C ARG A 42 21.60 -17.49 -6.60
N ARG A 43 21.94 -18.46 -5.74
CA ARG A 43 22.60 -19.70 -6.18
C ARG A 43 21.72 -20.54 -7.11
N ARG A 44 20.43 -20.56 -6.85
CA ARG A 44 19.48 -21.37 -7.63
C ARG A 44 19.04 -20.72 -8.92
N TYR A 45 18.97 -19.38 -8.96
CA TYR A 45 18.43 -18.58 -10.07
C TYR A 45 19.40 -17.46 -10.52
N PRO A 46 20.70 -17.78 -10.76
CA PRO A 46 21.73 -16.75 -11.00
C PRO A 46 21.51 -15.90 -12.24
N ALA A 47 20.83 -16.44 -13.25
CA ALA A 47 20.56 -15.73 -14.50
C ALA A 47 19.18 -15.04 -14.55
N GLU A 48 18.35 -15.24 -13.54
CA GLU A 48 16.97 -14.80 -13.54
C GLU A 48 16.71 -13.64 -12.55
N VAL A 49 17.46 -13.63 -11.44
CA VAL A 49 17.28 -12.66 -10.36
C VAL A 49 18.09 -11.40 -10.62
N LEU A 50 17.41 -10.27 -10.70
CA LEU A 50 17.99 -8.93 -10.86
C LEU A 50 18.35 -8.33 -9.51
N ALA A 51 17.41 -8.33 -8.55
CA ALA A 51 17.60 -7.77 -7.22
C ALA A 51 16.82 -8.54 -6.16
N VAL A 52 17.30 -8.49 -4.92
CA VAL A 52 16.60 -8.99 -3.73
C VAL A 52 16.68 -7.92 -2.64
N ALA A 53 15.55 -7.62 -2.02
CA ALA A 53 15.45 -6.61 -0.98
C ALA A 53 14.49 -7.02 0.14
N VAL A 54 14.72 -6.49 1.34
CA VAL A 54 13.80 -6.62 2.48
C VAL A 54 12.79 -5.48 2.43
N HIS A 55 11.53 -5.77 2.70
CA HIS A 55 10.47 -4.78 2.90
C HIS A 55 9.68 -5.07 4.18
N GLY A 56 8.73 -4.18 4.52
CA GLY A 56 7.87 -4.33 5.69
C GLY A 56 8.55 -4.01 7.01
N PRO A 57 8.07 -4.56 8.15
CA PRO A 57 8.49 -4.16 9.49
C PRO A 57 10.00 -4.19 9.73
N LEU A 58 10.67 -5.25 9.26
CA LEU A 58 12.13 -5.37 9.39
C LEU A 58 12.90 -4.25 8.68
N ALA A 59 12.44 -3.84 7.49
CA ALA A 59 13.04 -2.73 6.73
C ALA A 59 12.85 -1.37 7.42
N HIS A 60 11.81 -1.23 8.24
CA HIS A 60 11.52 -0.04 9.05
C HIS A 60 12.23 -0.02 10.40
N GLY A 61 12.82 -1.13 10.82
CA GLY A 61 13.38 -1.27 12.17
C GLY A 61 12.32 -1.42 13.26
N ASP A 62 11.12 -1.84 12.90
CA ASP A 62 10.04 -2.05 13.84
C ASP A 62 10.30 -3.32 14.69
N ASP A 63 10.01 -3.18 15.98
CA ASP A 63 10.05 -4.31 16.90
C ASP A 63 8.66 -4.98 16.91
N ASP A 64 8.55 -6.16 16.31
CA ASP A 64 7.28 -6.91 16.27
C ASP A 64 6.93 -7.56 17.62
N GLY A 65 7.65 -7.19 18.69
CA GLY A 65 7.27 -7.54 20.07
C GLY A 65 7.43 -9.01 20.47
N GLY A 66 8.06 -9.83 19.65
CA GLY A 66 8.30 -11.24 20.01
C GLY A 66 8.77 -12.11 18.85
N GLY A 67 9.82 -12.80 19.05
CA GLY A 67 10.66 -13.70 18.26
C GLY A 67 10.15 -14.48 17.04
N ASP A 68 8.89 -14.38 16.65
CA ASP A 68 8.30 -15.07 15.49
C ASP A 68 8.01 -14.10 14.32
N GLY A 69 8.71 -12.96 14.26
CA GLY A 69 8.48 -11.93 13.26
C GLY A 69 8.62 -12.42 11.83
N GLU A 70 7.91 -11.74 10.92
CA GLU A 70 7.93 -11.99 9.49
C GLU A 70 9.07 -11.21 8.81
N VAL A 71 9.67 -11.84 7.79
CA VAL A 71 10.61 -11.20 6.86
C VAL A 71 9.96 -11.12 5.49
N GLY A 72 9.61 -9.93 5.05
CA GLY A 72 9.16 -9.68 3.68
C GLY A 72 10.37 -9.57 2.73
N LEU A 73 10.48 -10.46 1.74
CA LEU A 73 11.49 -10.41 0.69
C LEU A 73 10.84 -10.07 -0.66
N LEU A 74 11.32 -9.02 -1.30
CA LEU A 74 11.04 -8.71 -2.70
C LEU A 74 12.16 -9.30 -3.57
N VAL A 75 11.78 -10.13 -4.53
CA VAL A 75 12.66 -10.63 -5.59
C VAL A 75 12.24 -10.03 -6.92
N ALA A 76 13.06 -9.17 -7.48
CA ALA A 76 12.90 -8.66 -8.82
C ALA A 76 13.63 -9.57 -9.82
N THR A 77 12.96 -9.95 -10.89
CA THR A 77 13.50 -10.83 -11.93
C THR A 77 13.62 -10.08 -13.26
N TYR A 78 14.56 -10.49 -14.10
CA TYR A 78 14.74 -9.90 -15.44
C TYR A 78 13.52 -10.10 -16.34
N ARG A 79 12.77 -11.19 -16.15
CA ARG A 79 11.58 -11.52 -16.93
C ARG A 79 10.43 -11.91 -16.01
N PRO A 80 9.19 -11.56 -16.35
CA PRO A 80 8.02 -12.07 -15.64
C PRO A 80 8.00 -13.60 -15.61
N GLY A 81 7.68 -14.17 -14.46
CA GLY A 81 7.65 -15.62 -14.25
C GLY A 81 9.01 -16.29 -14.11
N GLY A 82 10.12 -15.54 -14.16
CA GLY A 82 11.44 -16.04 -13.82
C GLY A 82 11.66 -16.14 -12.31
N GLY A 83 12.72 -16.84 -11.89
CA GLY A 83 13.12 -16.95 -10.50
C GLY A 83 12.27 -17.92 -9.66
N PRO A 84 12.25 -17.74 -8.33
CA PRO A 84 11.45 -18.58 -7.44
C PRO A 84 9.96 -18.29 -7.59
N LEU A 85 9.13 -19.25 -7.18
CA LEU A 85 7.69 -18.99 -7.04
C LEU A 85 7.42 -18.18 -5.76
N PRO A 86 6.45 -17.23 -5.80
CA PRO A 86 5.99 -16.55 -4.60
C PRO A 86 5.53 -17.57 -3.56
N ALA A 87 5.94 -17.41 -2.32
CA ALA A 87 5.59 -18.35 -1.25
C ALA A 87 5.91 -17.77 0.12
N THR A 88 5.09 -18.13 1.10
CA THR A 88 5.40 -17.91 2.51
C THR A 88 5.95 -19.20 3.11
N ARG A 89 7.11 -19.15 3.73
CA ARG A 89 7.82 -20.32 4.27
C ARG A 89 8.50 -20.00 5.59
N ARG A 90 8.64 -21.01 6.46
CA ARG A 90 9.51 -20.91 7.64
C ARG A 90 10.95 -21.24 7.26
N VAL A 91 11.86 -20.34 7.61
CA VAL A 91 13.31 -20.51 7.48
C VAL A 91 13.92 -20.21 8.85
N ASP A 92 14.59 -21.19 9.46
CA ASP A 92 15.17 -21.08 10.81
C ASP A 92 14.16 -20.57 11.87
N GLY A 93 12.89 -21.00 11.79
CA GLY A 93 11.81 -20.57 12.69
C GLY A 93 11.12 -19.26 12.32
N VAL A 94 11.72 -18.43 11.47
CA VAL A 94 11.18 -17.14 11.01
C VAL A 94 10.29 -17.35 9.79
N LEU A 95 9.15 -16.65 9.74
CA LEU A 95 8.29 -16.65 8.58
C LEU A 95 8.88 -15.73 7.50
N VAL A 96 9.19 -16.28 6.33
CA VAL A 96 9.69 -15.51 5.18
C VAL A 96 8.60 -15.47 4.12
N ASP A 97 8.10 -14.26 3.85
CA ASP A 97 7.15 -14.00 2.76
C ASP A 97 7.90 -13.53 1.52
N LEU A 98 7.81 -14.32 0.45
CA LEU A 98 8.53 -14.10 -0.78
C LEU A 98 7.61 -13.52 -1.84
N THR A 99 7.73 -12.23 -2.11
CA THR A 99 7.10 -11.55 -3.24
C THR A 99 8.04 -11.60 -4.44
N VAL A 100 7.60 -12.15 -5.57
CA VAL A 100 8.39 -12.26 -6.81
C VAL A 100 7.71 -11.48 -7.92
N THR A 101 8.47 -10.65 -8.63
CA THR A 101 7.93 -9.78 -9.68
C THR A 101 8.93 -9.55 -10.81
N GLY A 102 8.44 -9.39 -12.04
CA GLY A 102 9.26 -8.90 -13.14
C GLY A 102 9.65 -7.42 -12.92
N ALA A 103 10.91 -7.10 -13.10
CA ALA A 103 11.45 -5.76 -12.82
C ALA A 103 10.73 -4.66 -13.61
N ASP A 104 10.46 -4.88 -14.89
CA ASP A 104 9.78 -3.91 -15.75
C ASP A 104 8.31 -3.71 -15.34
N ASP A 105 7.63 -4.80 -14.96
CA ASP A 105 6.24 -4.74 -14.51
C ASP A 105 6.13 -3.97 -13.19
N TYR A 106 7.04 -4.24 -12.27
CA TYR A 106 7.06 -3.55 -10.98
C TYR A 106 7.42 -2.07 -11.12
N LEU A 107 8.37 -1.74 -11.99
CA LEU A 107 8.70 -0.37 -12.32
C LEU A 107 7.52 0.38 -12.97
N ARG A 108 6.74 -0.30 -13.81
CA ARG A 108 5.50 0.25 -14.40
C ARG A 108 4.45 0.50 -13.32
N GLN A 109 4.27 -0.42 -12.38
CA GLN A 109 3.37 -0.22 -11.24
C GLN A 109 3.80 0.97 -10.38
N ALA A 110 5.08 1.11 -10.07
CA ALA A 110 5.62 2.23 -9.30
C ALA A 110 5.38 3.60 -9.96
N ARG A 111 5.20 3.64 -11.28
CA ARG A 111 4.90 4.85 -12.08
C ARG A 111 3.40 5.14 -12.23
N THR A 112 2.54 4.42 -11.53
CA THR A 112 1.09 4.55 -11.69
C THR A 112 0.41 4.76 -10.34
N VAL A 113 -0.42 5.80 -10.23
CA VAL A 113 -1.30 5.97 -9.07
C VAL A 113 -2.55 5.12 -9.29
N THR A 114 -2.72 4.09 -8.47
CA THR A 114 -3.89 3.20 -8.49
C THR A 114 -4.66 3.29 -7.19
N ALA A 115 -5.84 2.68 -7.13
CA ALA A 115 -6.61 2.56 -5.89
C ALA A 115 -5.85 1.85 -4.76
N LEU A 116 -4.85 1.02 -5.08
CA LEU A 116 -4.01 0.32 -4.10
C LEU A 116 -2.74 1.08 -3.73
N TRP A 117 -2.50 2.25 -4.34
CA TRP A 117 -1.29 3.02 -4.10
C TRP A 117 -0.96 3.23 -2.61
N PRO A 118 -1.92 3.56 -1.70
CA PRO A 118 -1.61 3.74 -0.28
C PRO A 118 -1.05 2.50 0.42
N LEU A 119 -1.31 1.30 -0.10
CA LEU A 119 -0.86 0.03 0.46
C LEU A 119 0.40 -0.53 -0.24
N THR A 120 0.81 0.06 -1.38
CA THR A 120 1.91 -0.44 -2.19
C THR A 120 3.11 0.50 -2.24
N ALA A 121 2.88 1.80 -2.03
CA ALA A 121 3.91 2.83 -2.19
C ALA A 121 5.10 2.65 -1.22
N ASP A 122 4.85 2.18 -0.01
CA ASP A 122 5.89 1.91 0.97
C ASP A 122 6.99 1.01 0.40
N ARG A 123 6.61 -0.07 -0.28
CA ARG A 123 7.54 -1.03 -0.88
C ARG A 123 8.45 -0.45 -1.96
N TYR A 124 8.05 0.66 -2.60
CA TYR A 124 8.90 1.33 -3.60
C TYR A 124 9.94 2.25 -2.96
N VAL A 125 9.69 2.72 -1.74
CA VAL A 125 10.49 3.78 -1.10
C VAL A 125 11.40 3.24 0.00
N THR A 126 10.92 2.25 0.77
CA THR A 126 11.56 1.83 2.03
C THR A 126 12.30 0.51 1.96
N THR A 127 12.20 -0.23 0.84
CA THR A 127 12.95 -1.47 0.64
C THR A 127 14.45 -1.32 0.88
N ARG A 128 15.04 -2.31 1.58
CA ARG A 128 16.48 -2.36 1.88
C ARG A 128 17.16 -3.43 1.02
N PRO A 129 18.15 -3.07 0.20
CA PRO A 129 18.82 -4.00 -0.69
C PRO A 129 19.65 -5.04 0.08
N LEU A 130 19.49 -6.32 -0.28
CA LEU A 130 20.43 -7.41 0.06
C LEU A 130 21.26 -7.81 -1.15
N TYR A 131 20.71 -7.67 -2.34
CA TYR A 131 21.39 -7.93 -3.60
C TYR A 131 20.82 -7.00 -4.67
N ASP A 132 21.63 -6.10 -5.19
CA ASP A 132 21.24 -5.19 -6.28
C ASP A 132 22.49 -4.69 -7.04
N PRO A 133 23.12 -5.54 -7.84
CA PRO A 133 24.37 -5.20 -8.52
C PRO A 133 24.17 -4.14 -9.62
N SER A 134 22.95 -3.96 -10.09
CA SER A 134 22.61 -3.02 -11.16
C SER A 134 22.12 -1.65 -10.68
N GLY A 135 21.85 -1.49 -9.37
CA GLY A 135 21.21 -0.28 -8.83
C GLY A 135 19.74 -0.12 -9.28
N TRP A 136 19.06 -1.22 -9.47
CA TRP A 136 17.66 -1.21 -9.89
C TRP A 136 16.72 -0.66 -8.79
N LEU A 137 16.96 -0.97 -7.52
CA LEU A 137 16.15 -0.49 -6.40
C LEU A 137 16.17 1.05 -6.27
N PRO A 138 17.32 1.73 -6.31
CA PRO A 138 17.33 3.20 -6.44
C PRO A 138 16.54 3.71 -7.65
N THR A 139 16.65 3.06 -8.82
CA THR A 139 15.88 3.43 -10.02
C THR A 139 14.38 3.29 -9.79
N LEU A 140 13.92 2.24 -9.11
CA LEU A 140 12.53 2.03 -8.73
C LEU A 140 12.01 3.15 -7.83
N ARG A 141 12.77 3.48 -6.79
CA ARG A 141 12.46 4.56 -5.85
C ARG A 141 12.36 5.91 -6.56
N ASP A 142 13.34 6.25 -7.36
CA ASP A 142 13.40 7.53 -8.06
C ASP A 142 12.25 7.66 -9.08
N ALA A 143 11.92 6.57 -9.77
CA ALA A 143 10.80 6.53 -10.70
C ALA A 143 9.46 6.77 -9.98
N HIS A 144 9.29 6.18 -8.78
CA HIS A 144 8.10 6.39 -7.96
C HIS A 144 8.00 7.84 -7.44
N LEU A 145 9.08 8.37 -6.87
CA LEU A 145 9.12 9.75 -6.37
C LEU A 145 8.91 10.77 -7.49
N ALA A 146 9.50 10.55 -8.67
CA ALA A 146 9.28 11.40 -9.84
C ALA A 146 7.83 11.31 -10.34
N GLN A 147 7.18 10.16 -10.23
CA GLN A 147 5.75 10.02 -10.53
C GLN A 147 4.90 10.83 -9.55
N LEU A 148 5.14 10.69 -8.25
CA LEU A 148 4.41 11.45 -7.22
C LEU A 148 4.54 12.96 -7.42
N ALA A 149 5.75 13.45 -7.74
CA ALA A 149 5.99 14.86 -8.00
C ALA A 149 5.23 15.40 -9.22
N ARG A 150 4.93 14.55 -10.21
CA ARG A 150 4.18 14.90 -11.42
C ARG A 150 2.69 14.66 -11.32
N SER A 151 2.25 13.81 -10.37
CA SER A 151 0.85 13.43 -10.24
C SER A 151 -0.01 14.60 -9.79
N ARG A 152 -1.07 14.85 -10.55
CA ARG A 152 -2.05 15.89 -10.24
C ARG A 152 -3.02 15.42 -9.14
N PRO A 153 -3.61 16.36 -8.37
CA PRO A 153 -4.65 16.04 -7.38
C PRO A 153 -5.78 15.18 -7.93
N ALA A 154 -6.20 15.46 -9.16
CA ALA A 154 -7.28 14.74 -9.83
C ALA A 154 -7.01 13.23 -10.03
N GLU A 155 -5.75 12.82 -10.19
CA GLU A 155 -5.39 11.40 -10.33
C GLU A 155 -5.68 10.64 -9.04
N PHE A 156 -5.28 11.20 -7.89
CA PHE A 156 -5.58 10.65 -6.58
C PHE A 156 -7.08 10.65 -6.28
N THR A 157 -7.79 11.73 -6.63
CA THR A 157 -9.24 11.80 -6.46
C THR A 157 -9.96 10.75 -7.30
N THR A 158 -9.50 10.50 -8.54
CA THR A 158 -10.07 9.45 -9.40
C THR A 158 -9.85 8.06 -8.80
N ALA A 159 -8.63 7.78 -8.34
CA ALA A 159 -8.32 6.51 -7.67
C ALA A 159 -9.11 6.34 -6.36
N ALA A 160 -9.26 7.41 -5.56
CA ALA A 160 -10.06 7.42 -4.35
C ALA A 160 -11.53 7.12 -4.61
N ARG A 161 -12.09 7.70 -5.67
CA ARG A 161 -13.47 7.45 -6.10
C ARG A 161 -13.69 5.99 -6.47
N GLN A 162 -12.78 5.38 -7.24
CA GLN A 162 -12.84 3.96 -7.58
C GLN A 162 -12.77 3.05 -6.33
N ALA A 163 -11.88 3.38 -5.39
CA ALA A 163 -11.79 2.66 -4.12
C ALA A 163 -13.07 2.84 -3.29
N TRP A 164 -13.60 4.05 -3.20
CA TRP A 164 -14.80 4.37 -2.42
C TRP A 164 -16.01 3.52 -2.83
N TYR A 165 -16.29 3.37 -4.13
CA TYR A 165 -17.38 2.49 -4.61
C TYR A 165 -17.22 1.04 -4.13
N ARG A 166 -15.99 0.53 -4.12
CA ARG A 166 -15.71 -0.82 -3.59
C ARG A 166 -15.97 -0.89 -2.08
N GLY A 167 -15.58 0.15 -1.33
CA GLY A 167 -15.82 0.24 0.11
C GLY A 167 -17.31 0.24 0.44
N CYS A 168 -18.10 1.04 -0.27
CA CYS A 168 -19.55 1.08 -0.13
C CYS A 168 -20.20 -0.28 -0.46
N ALA A 169 -19.77 -0.93 -1.54
CA ALA A 169 -20.27 -2.25 -1.92
C ALA A 169 -19.95 -3.33 -0.86
N ALA A 170 -18.74 -3.31 -0.29
CA ALA A 170 -18.34 -4.21 0.78
C ALA A 170 -19.16 -3.95 2.06
N HIS A 171 -19.33 -2.68 2.43
CA HIS A 171 -20.14 -2.28 3.59
C HIS A 171 -21.60 -2.70 3.45
N ALA A 172 -22.24 -2.41 2.31
CA ALA A 172 -23.64 -2.81 2.06
C ALA A 172 -23.81 -4.33 2.09
N ARG A 173 -22.84 -5.07 1.53
CA ARG A 173 -22.84 -6.53 1.60
C ARG A 173 -22.69 -7.04 3.02
N ALA A 174 -21.81 -6.43 3.83
CA ALA A 174 -21.64 -6.78 5.24
C ALA A 174 -22.92 -6.57 6.03
N ALA A 175 -23.62 -5.44 5.84
CA ALA A 175 -24.90 -5.14 6.48
C ALA A 175 -25.95 -6.20 6.14
N ARG A 176 -26.12 -6.52 4.86
CA ARG A 176 -27.07 -7.53 4.41
C ARG A 176 -26.78 -8.93 4.97
N LEU A 177 -25.51 -9.34 5.03
CA LEU A 177 -25.11 -10.62 5.59
C LEU A 177 -25.38 -10.68 7.10
N ALA A 178 -25.18 -9.57 7.82
CA ALA A 178 -25.50 -9.46 9.23
C ALA A 178 -27.02 -9.61 9.49
N GLU A 179 -27.88 -9.04 8.64
CA GLU A 179 -29.34 -9.24 8.70
C GLU A 179 -29.77 -10.70 8.51
N TRP A 180 -28.98 -11.47 7.78
CA TRP A 180 -29.22 -12.89 7.54
C TRP A 180 -28.51 -13.81 8.52
N TYR A 181 -27.89 -13.24 9.56
CA TYR A 181 -27.11 -13.98 10.57
C TYR A 181 -25.91 -14.75 10.01
N GLU A 182 -25.42 -14.37 8.84
CA GLU A 182 -24.19 -14.90 8.23
C GLU A 182 -22.96 -14.19 8.82
N THR A 183 -22.72 -14.39 10.11
CA THR A 183 -21.78 -13.59 10.92
C THR A 183 -20.36 -13.59 10.36
N ASP A 184 -19.82 -14.77 10.01
CA ASP A 184 -18.43 -14.87 9.54
C ASP A 184 -18.23 -14.13 8.22
N GLN A 185 -19.20 -14.25 7.31
CA GLN A 185 -19.17 -13.56 6.02
C GLN A 185 -19.35 -12.05 6.20
N ALA A 186 -20.22 -11.63 7.12
CA ALA A 186 -20.41 -10.22 7.46
C ALA A 186 -19.13 -9.59 8.01
N LEU A 187 -18.43 -10.28 8.93
CA LEU A 187 -17.17 -9.83 9.50
C LEU A 187 -16.06 -9.72 8.43
N LEU A 188 -16.01 -10.67 7.50
CA LEU A 188 -15.07 -10.63 6.39
C LEU A 188 -15.30 -9.40 5.50
N MET A 189 -16.54 -9.15 5.13
CA MET A 189 -16.91 -7.98 4.30
C MET A 189 -16.72 -6.66 5.06
N LEU A 190 -16.99 -6.61 6.36
CA LEU A 190 -16.71 -5.45 7.19
C LEU A 190 -15.19 -5.17 7.27
N GLY A 191 -14.37 -6.21 7.37
CA GLY A 191 -12.90 -6.10 7.31
C GLY A 191 -12.43 -5.50 5.97
N GLU A 192 -13.01 -5.95 4.85
CA GLU A 192 -12.74 -5.36 3.54
C GLU A 192 -13.17 -3.88 3.49
N ALA A 193 -14.37 -3.55 3.97
CA ALA A 193 -14.87 -2.18 3.98
C ALA A 193 -13.95 -1.25 4.80
N ARG A 194 -13.48 -1.68 5.98
CA ARG A 194 -12.51 -0.93 6.81
C ARG A 194 -11.23 -0.64 6.04
N LEU A 195 -10.64 -1.66 5.43
CA LEU A 195 -9.39 -1.52 4.68
C LEU A 195 -9.54 -0.61 3.48
N VAL A 196 -10.64 -0.74 2.74
CA VAL A 196 -10.91 0.11 1.58
C VAL A 196 -11.17 1.56 2.01
N ALA A 197 -11.95 1.80 3.08
CA ALA A 197 -12.14 3.15 3.62
C ALA A 197 -10.82 3.78 4.07
N ALA A 198 -9.92 3.02 4.74
CA ALA A 198 -8.57 3.47 5.06
C ALA A 198 -7.77 3.84 3.80
N THR A 199 -7.88 3.03 2.76
CA THR A 199 -7.22 3.27 1.46
C THR A 199 -7.73 4.57 0.80
N VAL A 200 -9.04 4.82 0.84
CA VAL A 200 -9.64 6.08 0.36
C VAL A 200 -9.06 7.28 1.11
N THR A 201 -9.00 7.21 2.44
CA THR A 201 -8.37 8.25 3.26
C THR A 201 -6.91 8.49 2.82
N GLY A 202 -6.13 7.42 2.64
CA GLY A 202 -4.75 7.52 2.16
C GLY A 202 -4.62 8.22 0.81
N LEU A 203 -5.52 7.94 -0.14
CA LEU A 203 -5.57 8.60 -1.45
C LEU A 203 -5.94 10.07 -1.35
N LEU A 204 -6.96 10.41 -0.55
CA LEU A 204 -7.43 11.77 -0.36
C LEU A 204 -6.39 12.66 0.33
N THR A 205 -5.65 12.11 1.28
CA THR A 205 -4.57 12.80 2.02
C THR A 205 -3.19 12.63 1.41
N ARG A 206 -3.07 11.82 0.34
CA ARG A 206 -1.78 11.42 -0.28
C ARG A 206 -0.81 10.79 0.71
N THR A 207 -1.34 9.97 1.59
CA THR A 207 -0.59 9.24 2.60
C THR A 207 -0.54 7.76 2.23
N TYR A 208 0.61 7.13 2.36
CA TYR A 208 0.74 5.68 2.23
C TYR A 208 0.99 5.04 3.59
N PHE A 209 0.75 3.75 3.66
CA PHE A 209 0.80 2.94 4.86
C PHE A 209 1.81 1.81 4.68
N ARG A 210 2.35 1.31 5.77
CA ARG A 210 3.33 0.20 5.77
C ARG A 210 2.71 -1.13 5.36
N ASP A 211 1.49 -1.36 5.88
CA ASP A 211 0.70 -2.58 5.67
C ASP A 211 -0.80 -2.30 5.89
N PRO A 212 -1.69 -3.27 5.61
CA PRO A 212 -3.12 -3.13 5.85
C PRO A 212 -3.50 -2.84 7.31
N GLY A 213 -2.78 -3.42 8.27
CA GLY A 213 -3.00 -3.18 9.71
C GLY A 213 -2.65 -1.75 10.10
N ASP A 214 -1.54 -1.21 9.58
CA ASP A 214 -1.15 0.19 9.77
C ASP A 214 -2.19 1.14 9.16
N ALA A 215 -2.72 0.81 7.98
CA ALA A 215 -3.76 1.60 7.34
C ALA A 215 -5.01 1.77 8.22
N VAL A 216 -5.58 0.66 8.72
CA VAL A 216 -6.78 0.74 9.54
C VAL A 216 -6.51 1.35 10.91
N ARG A 217 -5.34 1.15 11.52
CA ARG A 217 -4.97 1.78 12.79
C ARG A 217 -4.84 3.30 12.64
N ARG A 218 -4.07 3.78 11.67
CA ARG A 218 -3.79 5.22 11.49
C ARG A 218 -5.00 6.02 11.04
N THR A 219 -5.99 5.36 10.44
CA THR A 219 -7.25 5.99 10.03
C THR A 219 -8.37 5.84 11.06
N GLY A 220 -8.10 5.22 12.22
CA GLY A 220 -9.08 5.04 13.29
C GLY A 220 -10.13 3.96 12.98
N LEU A 221 -9.88 3.11 11.96
CA LEU A 221 -10.82 2.06 11.54
C LEU A 221 -10.52 0.68 12.16
N ALA A 222 -9.46 0.59 12.97
CA ALA A 222 -9.17 -0.64 13.71
C ALA A 222 -10.29 -0.91 14.74
N GLY A 223 -10.98 -2.04 14.60
CA GLY A 223 -12.10 -2.39 15.45
C GLY A 223 -13.41 -1.66 15.15
N ALA A 224 -13.45 -0.69 14.23
CA ALA A 224 -14.65 0.07 13.90
C ALA A 224 -15.82 -0.84 13.52
N ASP A 225 -17.01 -0.55 14.04
CA ASP A 225 -18.21 -1.30 13.73
C ASP A 225 -18.86 -0.87 12.39
N MET A 226 -19.97 -1.47 12.05
CA MET A 226 -20.71 -1.19 10.81
C MET A 226 -21.14 0.27 10.70
N THR A 227 -21.59 0.87 11.81
CA THR A 227 -22.07 2.25 11.86
C THR A 227 -20.91 3.23 11.68
N GLU A 228 -19.79 2.99 12.36
CA GLU A 228 -18.58 3.81 12.29
C GLU A 228 -17.98 3.79 10.89
N VAL A 229 -17.90 2.61 10.26
CA VAL A 229 -17.41 2.50 8.86
C VAL A 229 -18.36 3.22 7.90
N GLY A 230 -19.67 3.09 8.09
CA GLY A 230 -20.68 3.80 7.30
C GLY A 230 -20.53 5.32 7.40
N ALA A 231 -20.31 5.84 8.62
CA ALA A 231 -20.09 7.28 8.83
C ALA A 231 -18.82 7.79 8.12
N VAL A 232 -17.71 7.01 8.17
CA VAL A 232 -16.47 7.36 7.44
C VAL A 232 -16.70 7.38 5.94
N LEU A 233 -17.38 6.38 5.38
CA LEU A 233 -17.69 6.34 3.94
C LEU A 233 -18.59 7.52 3.52
N ALA A 234 -19.57 7.92 4.34
CA ALA A 234 -20.39 9.09 4.09
C ALA A 234 -19.57 10.40 4.07
N GLY A 235 -18.70 10.61 5.05
CA GLY A 235 -17.81 11.78 5.07
C GLY A 235 -16.84 11.80 3.87
N GLN A 236 -16.35 10.64 3.43
CA GLN A 236 -15.53 10.52 2.23
C GLN A 236 -16.33 10.88 0.95
N ALA A 237 -17.63 10.55 0.89
CA ALA A 237 -18.49 10.95 -0.24
C ALA A 237 -18.59 12.47 -0.35
N GLU A 238 -18.79 13.17 0.77
CA GLU A 238 -18.83 14.63 0.83
C GLU A 238 -17.50 15.25 0.36
N GLU A 239 -16.37 14.70 0.82
CA GLU A 239 -15.04 15.16 0.42
C GLU A 239 -14.78 14.93 -1.08
N LEU A 240 -15.19 13.78 -1.63
CA LEU A 240 -15.09 13.46 -3.05
C LEU A 240 -15.97 14.39 -3.90
N ALA A 241 -17.17 14.73 -3.42
CA ALA A 241 -18.07 15.70 -4.07
C ALA A 241 -17.43 17.09 -4.08
N ALA A 242 -16.83 17.54 -2.99
CA ALA A 242 -16.14 18.83 -2.92
C ALA A 242 -14.93 18.93 -3.86
N ARG A 243 -14.31 17.81 -4.22
CA ARG A 243 -13.15 17.72 -5.13
C ARG A 243 -13.54 17.53 -6.62
N GLY A 244 -14.82 17.54 -6.96
CA GLY A 244 -15.26 17.32 -8.34
C GLY A 244 -16.74 16.97 -8.44
N ARG A 245 -17.07 15.93 -9.22
CA ARG A 245 -18.46 15.47 -9.32
C ARG A 245 -18.89 14.81 -8.00
N PRO A 246 -20.16 14.97 -7.60
CA PRO A 246 -20.73 14.10 -6.58
C PRO A 246 -20.47 12.64 -6.91
N VAL A 247 -20.32 11.81 -5.90
CA VAL A 247 -20.36 10.35 -6.09
C VAL A 247 -21.83 10.00 -6.23
N ASP A 248 -22.21 9.45 -7.37
CA ASP A 248 -23.57 9.01 -7.60
C ASP A 248 -23.86 7.87 -6.63
N GLY A 249 -24.72 8.13 -5.67
CA GLY A 249 -24.74 7.35 -4.44
C GLY A 249 -25.58 6.12 -4.47
N THR A 250 -26.60 6.00 -5.33
CA THR A 250 -27.52 4.87 -5.25
C THR A 250 -27.95 4.40 -6.63
N VAL A 251 -28.36 3.13 -6.71
CA VAL A 251 -29.05 2.58 -7.90
C VAL A 251 -30.34 3.36 -8.18
N GLU A 252 -30.94 3.94 -7.13
CA GLU A 252 -32.12 4.79 -7.22
C GLU A 252 -31.85 6.05 -8.04
N ASP A 253 -30.71 6.72 -7.80
CA ASP A 253 -30.30 7.89 -8.60
C ASP A 253 -30.10 7.58 -10.09
N LEU A 254 -29.76 6.31 -10.43
CA LEU A 254 -29.63 5.84 -11.79
C LEU A 254 -30.97 5.50 -12.46
N LEU A 255 -31.99 5.19 -11.65
CA LEU A 255 -33.32 4.82 -12.14
C LEU A 255 -34.23 6.03 -12.31
N ASP A 256 -33.92 7.13 -11.60
CA ASP A 256 -34.67 8.39 -11.66
C ASP A 256 -34.15 9.38 -12.72
N SER A 257 -33.10 9.02 -13.47
CA SER A 257 -32.51 9.81 -14.55
C SER A 257 -32.96 9.29 -15.92
#